data_3ff1b3596f54b982d226297a8887bb96
#
_entry.id   3ff1b3596f54b982d226297a8887bb96
#
_cell.length_a   1.000
_cell.length_b   1.000
_cell.length_c   1.000
_cell.angle_alpha   90.00
_cell.angle_beta   90.00
_cell.angle_gamma   90.00
#
_symmetry.space_group_name_H-M   'P 1'
#
loop_
_entity.id
_entity.type
_entity.pdbx_description
1 polymer ?
#
loop_
_entity_poly.entity_id
_entity_poly.type
_entity_poly.pdbx_seq_one_letter_code
_entity_poly.pdbx_strand_id
1 'polypeptide(L)' 'MSLKITLVKSTIGAIPKHRKTVKALGLRKLNSCVIKEDNDAIKGMIQQVKHLIKVEEI' A
#
# COMPACT_ATOMS: atom_id res chain seq x y z
N MET A 1 11.83 -12.27 2.74
CA MET A 1 11.89 -10.94 3.37
C MET A 1 10.50 -10.32 3.34
N SER A 2 10.19 -9.50 4.33
CA SER A 2 8.86 -8.90 4.44
C SER A 2 8.93 -7.40 4.26
N LEU A 3 7.82 -6.83 3.83
CA LEU A 3 7.68 -5.38 3.65
C LEU A 3 6.59 -4.88 4.58
N LYS A 4 6.90 -3.82 5.31
CA LYS A 4 5.91 -3.12 6.13
C LYS A 4 5.38 -1.94 5.32
N ILE A 5 4.09 -1.96 5.06
CA ILE A 5 3.43 -0.96 4.23
C ILE A 5 2.50 -0.14 5.10
N THR A 6 2.70 1.16 5.13
CA THR A 6 1.91 2.08 5.94
C THR A 6 1.21 3.09 5.03
N LEU A 7 -0.09 3.28 5.23
CA LEU A 7 -0.84 4.29 4.48
C LEU A 7 -0.60 5.65 5.12
N VAL A 8 0.13 6.52 4.42
CA VAL A 8 0.50 7.83 4.95
C VAL A 8 -0.33 8.97 4.40
N LYS A 9 -1.04 8.74 3.30
CA LYS A 9 -1.94 9.73 2.71
C LYS A 9 -3.31 9.11 2.48
N SER A 10 -4.36 9.95 2.65
CA SER A 10 -5.73 9.51 2.42
C SER A 10 -5.94 9.11 0.96
N THR A 11 -6.76 8.08 0.73
CA THR A 11 -7.18 7.70 -0.61
C THR A 11 -8.34 8.56 -1.12
N ILE A 12 -8.84 9.48 -0.31
CA ILE A 12 -9.89 10.42 -0.73
C ILE A 12 -9.31 11.27 -1.85
N GLY A 13 -9.99 11.30 -2.98
CA GLY A 13 -9.50 12.02 -4.16
C GLY A 13 -8.58 11.18 -5.06
N ALA A 14 -8.15 10.01 -4.62
CA ALA A 14 -7.40 9.10 -5.49
C ALA A 14 -8.33 8.49 -6.52
N ILE A 15 -7.78 8.10 -7.68
CA ILE A 15 -8.58 7.43 -8.70
C ILE A 15 -9.06 6.07 -8.16
N PRO A 16 -10.23 5.58 -8.60
CA PRO A 16 -10.78 4.32 -8.08
C PRO A 16 -9.82 3.14 -8.18
N LYS A 17 -9.01 3.09 -9.22
CA LYS A 17 -8.02 2.04 -9.41
C LYS A 17 -7.02 1.97 -8.26
N HIS A 18 -6.50 3.12 -7.82
CA HIS A 18 -5.56 3.20 -6.71
C HIS A 18 -6.23 2.85 -5.39
N ARG A 19 -7.47 3.27 -5.21
CA ARG A 19 -8.23 2.94 -4.01
C ARG A 19 -8.42 1.43 -3.88
N LYS A 20 -8.73 0.75 -4.98
CA LYS A 20 -8.85 -0.70 -4.99
C LYS A 20 -7.53 -1.38 -4.66
N THR A 21 -6.43 -0.88 -5.19
CA THR A 21 -5.10 -1.43 -4.93
C THR A 21 -4.73 -1.29 -3.45
N VAL A 22 -4.96 -0.14 -2.85
CA VAL A 22 -4.72 0.09 -1.44
C VAL A 22 -5.56 -0.85 -0.59
N LYS A 23 -6.82 -1.01 -0.94
CA LYS A 23 -7.72 -1.91 -0.23
C LYS A 23 -7.28 -3.36 -0.36
N ALA A 24 -6.81 -3.76 -1.53
CA ALA A 24 -6.29 -5.11 -1.77
C ALA A 24 -5.04 -5.40 -0.93
N LEU A 25 -4.24 -4.36 -0.65
CA LEU A 25 -3.09 -4.48 0.26
C LEU A 25 -3.50 -4.65 1.72
N GLY A 26 -4.75 -4.35 2.05
CA GLY A 26 -5.24 -4.46 3.41
C GLY A 26 -5.24 -3.14 4.18
N LEU A 27 -4.90 -2.05 3.52
CA LEU A 27 -4.88 -0.73 4.14
C LEU A 27 -6.26 -0.11 4.05
N ARG A 28 -6.86 0.21 5.17
CA ARG A 28 -8.23 0.73 5.22
C ARG A 28 -8.32 2.16 5.70
N LYS A 29 -7.43 2.55 6.61
CA LYS A 29 -7.46 3.86 7.24
C LYS A 29 -6.11 4.51 7.12
N LEU A 30 -6.08 5.82 7.25
CA LEU A 30 -4.84 6.56 7.35
C LEU A 30 -4.02 6.03 8.52
N ASN A 31 -2.74 5.89 8.31
CA ASN A 31 -1.79 5.32 9.27
C ASN A 31 -1.96 3.82 9.54
N SER A 32 -2.81 3.13 8.78
CA SER A 32 -2.86 1.67 8.84
C SER A 32 -1.57 1.09 8.29
N CYS A 33 -1.11 0.00 8.89
CA CYS A 33 0.07 -0.69 8.39
C CYS A 33 -0.20 -2.18 8.25
N VAL A 34 0.46 -2.81 7.29
CA VAL A 34 0.37 -4.25 7.06
C VAL A 34 1.74 -4.79 6.72
N ILE A 35 1.94 -6.07 7.00
CA ILE A 35 3.17 -6.78 6.64
C ILE A 35 2.83 -7.71 5.48
N LYS A 36 3.57 -7.60 4.39
CA LYS A 36 3.38 -8.44 3.20
C LYS A 36 4.70 -9.04 2.77
N GLU A 37 4.62 -10.18 2.10
CA GLU A 37 5.81 -10.80 1.54
C GLU A 37 6.35 -9.97 0.38
N ASP A 38 7.66 -9.97 0.24
CA ASP A 38 8.34 -9.31 -0.86
C ASP A 38 8.27 -10.20 -2.09
N ASN A 39 7.26 -9.99 -2.93
CA ASN A 39 7.11 -10.71 -4.19
C ASN A 39 6.69 -9.75 -5.30
N ASP A 40 6.74 -10.23 -6.55
CA ASP A 40 6.49 -9.38 -7.71
C ASP A 40 5.08 -8.81 -7.73
N ALA A 41 4.09 -9.57 -7.29
CA ALA A 41 2.70 -9.09 -7.26
C ALA A 41 2.56 -7.93 -6.29
N ILE A 42 3.13 -8.05 -5.09
CA ILE A 42 3.08 -7.01 -4.07
C ILE A 42 3.87 -5.78 -4.53
N LYS A 43 5.05 -5.99 -5.11
CA LYS A 43 5.85 -4.88 -5.62
C LYS A 43 5.12 -4.10 -6.71
N GLY A 44 4.42 -4.79 -7.59
CA GLY A 44 3.62 -4.14 -8.63
C GLY A 44 2.51 -3.28 -8.06
N MET A 45 1.82 -3.78 -7.04
CA MET A 45 0.77 -3.03 -6.35
C MET A 45 1.34 -1.82 -5.63
N ILE A 46 2.47 -1.97 -4.97
CA ILE A 46 3.14 -0.89 -4.26
C ILE A 46 3.53 0.23 -5.22
N GLN A 47 4.06 -0.10 -6.39
CA GLN A 47 4.46 0.90 -7.37
C GLN A 47 3.31 1.77 -7.84
N GLN A 48 2.10 1.20 -7.90
CA GLN A 48 0.93 1.96 -8.33
C GLN A 48 0.51 3.01 -7.31
N VAL A 49 0.74 2.75 -6.03
CA VAL A 49 0.25 3.60 -4.94
C VAL A 49 1.36 4.11 -4.02
N LYS A 50 2.61 4.02 -4.45
CA LYS A 50 3.75 4.43 -3.61
C LYS A 50 3.66 5.88 -3.14
N HIS A 51 2.97 6.72 -3.88
CA HIS A 51 2.78 8.12 -3.50
C HIS A 51 1.80 8.28 -2.33
N LEU A 52 1.07 7.23 -1.98
CA LEU A 52 0.11 7.23 -0.89
C LEU A 52 0.60 6.45 0.33
N ILE A 53 1.65 5.65 0.17
CA ILE A 53 2.11 4.74 1.20
C ILE A 53 3.60 4.90 1.46
N LYS A 54 4.01 4.39 2.61
CA LYS A 54 5.42 4.26 2.97
C LYS A 54 5.74 2.79 3.12
N VAL A 55 6.81 2.34 2.48
CA VAL A 55 7.23 0.95 2.52
C VAL A 55 8.56 0.85 3.25
N GLU A 56 8.63 -0.05 4.21
CA GLU A 56 9.85 -0.34 4.95
C GLU A 56 10.17 -1.82 4.84
N GLU A 57 11.42 -2.12 4.61
CA GLU A 57 11.89 -3.50 4.60
C GLU A 57 12.21 -3.94 6.02
N ILE A 58 11.69 -5.11 6.39
CA ILE A 58 11.87 -5.65 7.74
C ILE A 58 12.41 -7.08 7.71
#